data_d50df3e32c60a23075ae493594b517a1
#
_entry.id   d50df3e32c60a23075ae493594b517a1
#
_cell.length_a   1.000
_cell.length_b   1.000
_cell.length_c   1.000
_cell.angle_alpha   90.00
_cell.angle_beta   90.00
_cell.angle_gamma   90.00
#
_symmetry.space_group_name_H-M   'P 1'
#
loop_
_entity.id
_entity.type
_entity.pdbx_description
1 polymer ?
#
loop_
_entity_poly.entity_id
_entity_poly.type
_entity_poly.pdbx_seq_one_letter_code
_entity_poly.pdbx_strand_id
1 'polypeptide(L)'
;QQRGVSVKAESLSVPALLDTMEVNAVITRLREKYPVPPAAIVLIGDPGWIVCRELFDDVWKDVPVVVTNARDRLPASVEILLSHAPLTEANSVPAKEWRRGYNITTLKQHYYIKETIELIRQLIPDMKRLAFISDDRYISEETRCDMKEVVTKYFPDLPLELLSTTQLSTEALLDTLHSYKSNTGIIYYSWFESHNKDDNNYLFDHIQDVISNFTPSPLFLLSSEDLSNNTFAGGYYVSAESFGQSLLEILYRILDGEQARNIPETTGGKENAYLCYPVLEEHNIPSYRYPKAAVYINQ
;
A
#
# COMPACT_ATOMS: atom_id res chain seq x y z
N GLN A 1 3.44 24.38 -3.55
CA GLN A 1 4.09 25.61 -4.12
C GLN A 1 3.79 26.89 -3.33
N GLN A 2 2.85 26.90 -2.37
CA GLN A 2 2.49 28.12 -1.61
C GLN A 2 3.62 28.75 -0.79
N ARG A 3 4.73 28.03 -0.53
CA ARG A 3 5.91 28.54 0.20
C ARG A 3 7.19 28.66 -0.65
N GLY A 4 7.07 28.60 -2.01
CA GLY A 4 8.23 28.69 -2.90
C GLY A 4 9.14 27.47 -2.88
N VAL A 5 8.67 26.32 -2.37
CA VAL A 5 9.42 25.07 -2.32
C VAL A 5 9.28 24.32 -3.65
N SER A 6 10.43 23.91 -4.22
CA SER A 6 10.47 23.02 -5.38
C SER A 6 10.39 21.57 -4.94
N VAL A 7 9.45 20.81 -5.47
CA VAL A 7 9.31 19.37 -5.22
C VAL A 7 9.86 18.62 -6.44
N LYS A 8 10.72 17.63 -6.17
CA LYS A 8 11.25 16.69 -7.17
C LYS A 8 10.83 15.28 -6.78
N ALA A 9 10.25 14.54 -7.71
CA ALA A 9 9.89 13.15 -7.53
C ALA A 9 10.94 12.24 -8.17
N GLU A 10 11.30 11.17 -7.45
CA GLU A 10 12.20 10.11 -7.91
C GLU A 10 11.52 8.76 -7.74
N SER A 11 11.55 7.96 -8.80
CA SER A 11 11.18 6.54 -8.69
C SER A 11 12.44 5.73 -8.37
N LEU A 12 12.37 4.95 -7.30
CA LEU A 12 13.42 3.99 -6.93
C LEU A 12 13.18 2.63 -7.57
N SER A 13 11.94 2.36 -8.01
CA SER A 13 11.51 1.09 -8.63
C SER A 13 11.96 -0.14 -7.81
N VAL A 14 11.91 -0.04 -6.48
CA VAL A 14 12.44 -1.06 -5.57
C VAL A 14 11.93 -2.47 -5.88
N PRO A 15 10.66 -2.69 -6.24
CA PRO A 15 10.19 -4.03 -6.61
C PRO A 15 10.85 -4.64 -7.84
N ALA A 16 11.45 -3.80 -8.70
CA ALA A 16 12.15 -4.24 -9.92
C ALA A 16 13.65 -4.44 -9.71
N LEU A 17 14.20 -4.10 -8.53
CA LEU A 17 15.62 -4.31 -8.23
C LEU A 17 15.89 -5.78 -7.95
N LEU A 18 16.88 -6.34 -8.62
CA LEU A 18 17.20 -7.76 -8.57
C LEU A 18 18.33 -8.09 -7.59
N ASP A 19 19.26 -7.15 -7.39
CA ASP A 19 20.42 -7.37 -6.55
C ASP A 19 20.97 -6.06 -5.95
N THR A 20 21.99 -6.22 -5.10
CA THR A 20 22.67 -5.10 -4.43
C THR A 20 23.47 -4.22 -5.39
N MET A 21 23.86 -4.71 -6.58
CA MET A 21 24.56 -3.88 -7.58
C MET A 21 23.61 -2.83 -8.16
N GLU A 22 22.36 -3.22 -8.43
CA GLU A 22 21.32 -2.27 -8.89
C GLU A 22 20.97 -1.26 -7.80
N VAL A 23 20.90 -1.69 -6.54
CA VAL A 23 20.74 -0.78 -5.40
C VAL A 23 21.87 0.24 -5.33
N ASN A 24 23.11 -0.20 -5.46
CA ASN A 24 24.29 0.68 -5.47
C ASN A 24 24.27 1.67 -6.64
N ALA A 25 23.78 1.25 -7.80
CA ALA A 25 23.57 2.13 -8.95
C ALA A 25 22.54 3.24 -8.66
N VAL A 26 21.44 2.89 -7.97
CA VAL A 26 20.43 3.87 -7.52
C VAL A 26 21.05 4.87 -6.54
N ILE A 27 21.80 4.40 -5.54
CA ILE A 27 22.46 5.25 -4.55
C ILE A 27 23.45 6.20 -5.22
N THR A 28 24.30 5.70 -6.11
CA THR A 28 25.28 6.49 -6.86
C THR A 28 24.58 7.56 -7.70
N ARG A 29 23.54 7.20 -8.45
CA ARG A 29 22.74 8.15 -9.23
C ARG A 29 22.14 9.26 -8.37
N LEU A 30 21.59 8.92 -7.20
CA LEU A 30 21.00 9.92 -6.29
C LEU A 30 22.07 10.84 -5.70
N ARG A 31 23.24 10.31 -5.32
CA ARG A 31 24.38 11.08 -4.82
C ARG A 31 24.88 12.09 -5.84
N GLU A 32 25.03 11.68 -7.09
CA GLU A 32 25.47 12.53 -8.18
C GLU A 32 24.42 13.61 -8.57
N LYS A 33 23.14 13.20 -8.57
CA LYS A 33 22.04 14.09 -8.93
C LYS A 33 21.76 15.16 -7.87
N TYR A 34 22.00 14.86 -6.60
CA TYR A 34 21.73 15.72 -5.46
C TYR A 34 22.98 15.96 -4.62
N PRO A 35 24.02 16.63 -5.18
CA PRO A 35 25.26 16.94 -4.45
C PRO A 35 25.02 17.93 -3.29
N VAL A 36 23.94 18.72 -3.37
CA VAL A 36 23.44 19.55 -2.28
C VAL A 36 22.26 18.83 -1.66
N PRO A 37 22.30 18.53 -0.36
CA PRO A 37 21.21 17.86 0.34
C PRO A 37 19.88 18.60 0.19
N PRO A 38 18.75 17.90 -0.02
CA PRO A 38 17.44 18.54 -0.06
C PRO A 38 17.04 19.06 1.34
N ALA A 39 16.12 20.02 1.39
CA ALA A 39 15.61 20.58 2.65
C ALA A 39 14.80 19.54 3.48
N ALA A 40 14.16 18.58 2.81
CA ALA A 40 13.48 17.44 3.42
C ALA A 40 13.31 16.33 2.38
N ILE A 41 13.15 15.08 2.84
CA ILE A 41 12.88 13.93 2.00
C ILE A 41 11.59 13.26 2.47
N VAL A 42 10.71 12.92 1.53
CA VAL A 42 9.55 12.07 1.76
C VAL A 42 9.81 10.73 1.09
N LEU A 43 9.78 9.66 1.86
CA LEU A 43 9.86 8.30 1.37
C LEU A 43 8.47 7.67 1.39
N ILE A 44 8.01 7.22 0.24
CA ILE A 44 6.74 6.49 0.13
C ILE A 44 7.03 5.02 0.40
N GLY A 45 6.77 4.61 1.64
CA GLY A 45 7.04 3.27 2.14
C GLY A 45 8.47 3.05 2.64
N ASP A 46 8.61 2.03 3.45
CA ASP A 46 9.86 1.62 4.07
C ASP A 46 10.95 1.14 3.10
N PRO A 47 10.62 0.51 1.94
CA PRO A 47 11.66 0.11 0.99
C PRO A 47 12.60 1.23 0.58
N GLY A 48 12.06 2.46 0.42
CA GLY A 48 12.87 3.64 0.14
C GLY A 48 13.87 3.96 1.24
N TRP A 49 13.49 3.77 2.51
CA TRP A 49 14.40 3.93 3.66
C TRP A 49 15.52 2.89 3.65
N ILE A 50 15.18 1.62 3.41
CA ILE A 50 16.14 0.51 3.42
C ILE A 50 17.18 0.70 2.31
N VAL A 51 16.74 1.04 1.10
CA VAL A 51 17.61 1.25 -0.08
C VAL A 51 18.48 2.49 0.08
N CYS A 52 17.93 3.61 0.58
CA CYS A 52 18.66 4.87 0.65
C CYS A 52 19.48 5.06 1.95
N ARG A 53 19.53 4.08 2.83
CA ARG A 53 20.12 4.21 4.15
C ARG A 53 21.56 4.73 4.13
N GLU A 54 22.39 4.27 3.21
CA GLU A 54 23.78 4.77 3.08
C GLU A 54 23.86 6.27 2.84
N LEU A 55 22.90 6.85 2.12
CA LEU A 55 22.87 8.31 1.91
C LEU A 55 22.59 9.05 3.23
N PHE A 56 21.78 8.46 4.12
CA PHE A 56 21.47 9.02 5.43
C PHE A 56 22.61 8.81 6.45
N ASP A 57 23.49 7.86 6.21
CA ASP A 57 24.71 7.66 6.99
C ASP A 57 25.84 8.63 6.56
N ASP A 58 25.77 9.17 5.35
CA ASP A 58 26.81 9.99 4.71
C ASP A 58 26.30 11.40 4.32
N VAL A 59 26.04 11.61 3.04
CA VAL A 59 25.78 12.95 2.44
C VAL A 59 24.47 13.59 2.89
N TRP A 60 23.48 12.79 3.33
CA TRP A 60 22.19 13.27 3.80
C TRP A 60 21.97 13.07 5.31
N LYS A 61 23.03 12.97 6.08
CA LYS A 61 23.01 12.58 7.50
C LYS A 61 22.02 13.35 8.36
N ASP A 62 21.88 14.64 8.16
CA ASP A 62 21.02 15.49 8.98
C ASP A 62 19.74 15.94 8.25
N VAL A 63 19.51 15.44 7.04
CA VAL A 63 18.31 15.78 6.25
C VAL A 63 17.09 15.23 6.96
N PRO A 64 16.05 16.06 7.20
CA PRO A 64 14.80 15.60 7.75
C PRO A 64 14.09 14.62 6.80
N VAL A 65 13.65 13.49 7.34
CA VAL A 65 12.98 12.44 6.56
C VAL A 65 11.59 12.18 7.13
N VAL A 66 10.61 12.09 6.24
CA VAL A 66 9.26 11.58 6.56
C VAL A 66 9.06 10.28 5.80
N VAL A 67 8.85 9.17 6.51
CA VAL A 67 8.46 7.91 5.89
C VAL A 67 6.94 7.77 5.98
N THR A 68 6.28 7.64 4.85
CA THR A 68 4.84 7.35 4.79
C THR A 68 4.60 5.84 4.66
N ASN A 69 3.41 5.36 5.00
CA ASN A 69 3.04 3.94 4.96
C ASN A 69 4.03 3.04 5.73
N ALA A 70 4.57 3.60 6.81
CA ALA A 70 5.61 2.96 7.63
C ALA A 70 5.06 1.75 8.38
N ARG A 71 5.87 0.69 8.46
CA ARG A 71 5.58 -0.55 9.18
C ARG A 71 6.34 -0.61 10.51
N ASP A 72 5.90 -1.49 11.40
CA ASP A 72 6.51 -1.66 12.72
C ASP A 72 7.79 -2.50 12.68
N ARG A 73 7.90 -3.40 11.71
CA ARG A 73 9.10 -4.21 11.47
C ARG A 73 9.56 -4.07 10.02
N LEU A 74 10.87 -4.10 9.84
CA LEU A 74 11.52 -3.93 8.53
C LEU A 74 12.44 -5.12 8.25
N PRO A 75 12.66 -5.51 6.96
CA PRO A 75 13.73 -6.41 6.57
C PRO A 75 15.07 -5.94 7.18
N ALA A 76 15.82 -6.86 7.79
CA ALA A 76 17.07 -6.53 8.48
C ALA A 76 18.21 -6.10 7.53
N SER A 77 18.08 -6.33 6.22
CA SER A 77 19.03 -5.89 5.20
C SER A 77 18.37 -5.69 3.84
N VAL A 78 19.12 -5.10 2.90
CA VAL A 78 18.69 -4.95 1.50
C VAL A 78 18.50 -6.31 0.84
N GLU A 79 19.37 -7.29 1.12
CA GLU A 79 19.26 -8.65 0.56
C GLU A 79 17.97 -9.34 0.96
N ILE A 80 17.56 -9.15 2.22
CA ILE A 80 16.28 -9.70 2.71
C ILE A 80 15.11 -8.98 2.03
N LEU A 81 15.18 -7.66 1.85
CA LEU A 81 14.17 -6.91 1.10
C LEU A 81 14.01 -7.45 -0.33
N LEU A 82 15.13 -7.66 -1.03
CA LEU A 82 15.15 -8.12 -2.42
C LEU A 82 14.77 -9.60 -2.57
N SER A 83 14.92 -10.41 -1.51
CA SER A 83 14.59 -11.84 -1.55
C SER A 83 13.09 -12.12 -1.52
N HIS A 84 12.26 -11.13 -1.23
CA HIS A 84 10.81 -11.26 -1.01
C HIS A 84 10.44 -12.31 0.07
N ALA A 85 11.40 -12.70 0.92
CA ALA A 85 11.17 -13.68 1.96
C ALA A 85 10.18 -13.12 3.02
N PRO A 86 9.26 -13.95 3.53
CA PRO A 86 8.40 -13.57 4.64
C PRO A 86 9.21 -13.08 5.84
N LEU A 87 8.77 -11.99 6.48
CA LEU A 87 9.45 -11.48 7.66
C LEU A 87 9.24 -12.39 8.86
N THR A 88 10.34 -12.64 9.56
CA THR A 88 10.40 -13.38 10.82
C THR A 88 11.17 -12.55 11.85
N GLU A 89 11.19 -12.95 13.10
CA GLU A 89 12.05 -12.29 14.10
C GLU A 89 13.54 -12.37 13.73
N ALA A 90 13.95 -13.43 13.04
CA ALA A 90 15.36 -13.67 12.70
C ALA A 90 15.86 -12.79 11.54
N ASN A 91 14.98 -12.40 10.60
CA ASN A 91 15.34 -11.64 9.40
C ASN A 91 14.76 -10.21 9.35
N SER A 92 14.17 -9.76 10.45
CA SER A 92 13.58 -8.43 10.56
C SER A 92 14.00 -7.72 11.84
N VAL A 93 13.91 -6.40 11.81
CA VAL A 93 14.24 -5.54 12.95
C VAL A 93 13.06 -4.61 13.25
N PRO A 94 12.84 -4.21 14.52
CA PRO A 94 11.88 -3.17 14.86
C PRO A 94 12.26 -1.86 14.16
N ALA A 95 11.35 -1.28 13.41
CA ALA A 95 11.59 -0.05 12.65
C ALA A 95 12.07 1.09 13.54
N LYS A 96 11.53 1.19 14.75
CA LYS A 96 11.87 2.19 15.74
C LYS A 96 13.34 2.11 16.20
N GLU A 97 13.88 0.90 16.31
CA GLU A 97 15.28 0.69 16.65
C GLU A 97 16.19 1.03 15.48
N TRP A 98 15.82 0.59 14.29
CA TRP A 98 16.62 0.81 13.09
C TRP A 98 16.68 2.28 12.66
N ARG A 99 15.67 3.07 12.98
CA ARG A 99 15.61 4.52 12.73
C ARG A 99 16.19 5.38 13.85
N ARG A 100 16.63 4.75 14.96
CA ARG A 100 17.18 5.47 16.10
C ARG A 100 18.44 6.24 15.71
N GLY A 101 18.49 7.53 16.05
CA GLY A 101 19.63 8.42 15.77
C GLY A 101 19.50 9.22 14.49
N TYR A 102 18.58 8.86 13.59
CA TYR A 102 18.31 9.64 12.38
C TYR A 102 17.32 10.78 12.62
N ASN A 103 17.33 11.78 11.74
CA ASN A 103 16.36 12.87 11.75
C ASN A 103 15.10 12.46 10.96
N ILE A 104 14.29 11.58 11.54
CA ILE A 104 13.20 10.91 10.86
C ILE A 104 11.93 10.91 11.69
N THR A 105 10.80 11.08 11.04
CA THR A 105 9.46 10.80 11.57
C THR A 105 8.68 9.91 10.62
N THR A 106 7.54 9.40 11.07
CA THR A 106 6.71 8.50 10.27
C THR A 106 5.25 8.95 10.26
N LEU A 107 4.63 8.81 9.09
CA LEU A 107 3.20 8.97 8.90
C LEU A 107 2.62 7.61 8.50
N LYS A 108 1.97 6.93 9.44
CA LYS A 108 1.39 5.61 9.20
C LYS A 108 0.07 5.71 8.45
N GLN A 109 -0.20 4.72 7.63
CA GLN A 109 -1.52 4.46 7.06
C GLN A 109 -2.16 3.30 7.83
N HIS A 110 -3.41 3.49 8.28
CA HIS A 110 -4.19 2.42 8.87
C HIS A 110 -5.08 1.79 7.81
N TYR A 111 -5.14 0.44 7.78
CA TYR A 111 -6.06 -0.30 6.94
C TYR A 111 -7.31 -0.68 7.75
N TYR A 112 -8.44 -0.14 7.34
CA TYR A 112 -9.75 -0.35 7.97
C TYR A 112 -10.38 -1.65 7.47
N ILE A 113 -9.71 -2.78 7.75
CA ILE A 113 -10.09 -4.11 7.25
C ILE A 113 -11.49 -4.50 7.74
N LYS A 114 -11.76 -4.30 9.03
CA LYS A 114 -13.06 -4.63 9.62
C LYS A 114 -14.18 -3.83 8.99
N GLU A 115 -14.01 -2.52 8.88
CA GLU A 115 -14.99 -1.59 8.32
C GLU A 115 -15.21 -1.87 6.82
N THR A 116 -14.17 -2.26 6.08
CA THR A 116 -14.28 -2.68 4.68
C THR A 116 -15.09 -3.97 4.56
N ILE A 117 -14.87 -4.96 5.42
CA ILE A 117 -15.67 -6.20 5.41
C ILE A 117 -17.13 -5.92 5.79
N GLU A 118 -17.38 -5.05 6.76
CA GLU A 118 -18.73 -4.61 7.15
C GLU A 118 -19.43 -3.89 5.98
N LEU A 119 -18.71 -3.01 5.27
CA LEU A 119 -19.20 -2.36 4.06
C LEU A 119 -19.56 -3.38 2.97
N ILE A 120 -18.71 -4.36 2.70
CA ILE A 120 -18.97 -5.42 1.73
C ILE A 120 -20.22 -6.22 2.14
N ARG A 121 -20.38 -6.59 3.40
CA ARG A 121 -21.57 -7.28 3.91
C ARG A 121 -22.84 -6.46 3.78
N GLN A 122 -22.77 -5.15 3.92
CA GLN A 122 -23.91 -4.27 3.69
C GLN A 122 -24.33 -4.28 2.21
N LEU A 123 -23.37 -4.25 1.30
CA LEU A 123 -23.59 -4.25 -0.16
C LEU A 123 -23.98 -5.63 -0.68
N ILE A 124 -23.38 -6.70 -0.13
CA ILE A 124 -23.57 -8.11 -0.49
C ILE A 124 -24.01 -8.89 0.77
N PRO A 125 -25.27 -8.77 1.21
CA PRO A 125 -25.74 -9.36 2.48
C PRO A 125 -25.71 -10.89 2.53
N ASP A 126 -25.73 -11.52 1.38
CA ASP A 126 -25.64 -12.98 1.22
C ASP A 126 -24.21 -13.48 1.01
N MET A 127 -23.21 -12.64 1.31
CA MET A 127 -21.79 -12.99 1.22
C MET A 127 -21.48 -14.23 2.02
N LYS A 128 -20.90 -15.25 1.36
CA LYS A 128 -20.58 -16.56 1.93
C LYS A 128 -19.09 -16.81 2.13
N ARG A 129 -18.21 -16.01 1.49
CA ARG A 129 -16.75 -16.09 1.62
C ARG A 129 -16.14 -14.73 1.34
N LEU A 130 -14.92 -14.55 1.81
CA LEU A 130 -14.07 -13.42 1.54
C LEU A 130 -12.81 -13.93 0.85
N ALA A 131 -12.44 -13.33 -0.28
CA ALA A 131 -11.16 -13.53 -0.94
C ALA A 131 -10.30 -12.27 -0.76
N PHE A 132 -9.03 -12.46 -0.47
CA PHE A 132 -8.06 -11.37 -0.36
C PHE A 132 -6.92 -11.61 -1.34
N ILE A 133 -6.75 -10.69 -2.29
CA ILE A 133 -5.74 -10.77 -3.36
C ILE A 133 -4.53 -9.94 -2.98
N SER A 134 -3.35 -10.56 -2.96
CA SER A 134 -2.10 -9.87 -2.65
C SER A 134 -0.89 -10.55 -3.28
N ASP A 135 0.21 -9.82 -3.38
CA ASP A 135 1.50 -10.35 -3.86
C ASP A 135 2.38 -10.91 -2.72
N ASP A 136 3.63 -11.27 -3.05
CA ASP A 136 4.60 -11.88 -2.13
C ASP A 136 5.51 -10.88 -1.38
N ARG A 137 5.34 -9.57 -1.61
CA ARG A 137 6.15 -8.58 -0.90
C ARG A 137 5.86 -8.61 0.60
N TYR A 138 6.87 -8.29 1.43
CA TYR A 138 6.72 -8.34 2.89
C TYR A 138 5.57 -7.46 3.42
N ILE A 139 5.30 -6.32 2.77
CA ILE A 139 4.18 -5.45 3.13
C ILE A 139 2.82 -6.12 2.91
N SER A 140 2.72 -6.96 1.89
CA SER A 140 1.53 -7.74 1.59
C SER A 140 1.36 -8.90 2.56
N GLU A 141 2.47 -9.51 3.01
CA GLU A 141 2.45 -10.56 4.04
C GLU A 141 1.93 -10.03 5.38
N GLU A 142 2.41 -8.86 5.84
CA GLU A 142 1.87 -8.22 7.05
C GLU A 142 0.37 -7.95 6.91
N THR A 143 -0.08 -7.40 5.78
CA THR A 143 -1.50 -7.13 5.55
C THR A 143 -2.33 -8.42 5.50
N ARG A 144 -1.76 -9.54 5.00
CA ARG A 144 -2.41 -10.86 5.10
C ARG A 144 -2.55 -11.34 6.55
N CYS A 145 -1.53 -11.09 7.38
CA CYS A 145 -1.60 -11.42 8.80
C CYS A 145 -2.69 -10.61 9.51
N ASP A 146 -2.74 -9.30 9.26
CA ASP A 146 -3.79 -8.41 9.79
C ASP A 146 -5.18 -8.85 9.33
N MET A 147 -5.32 -9.23 8.05
CA MET A 147 -6.58 -9.75 7.48
C MET A 147 -7.03 -11.02 8.21
N LYS A 148 -6.12 -11.99 8.43
CA LYS A 148 -6.41 -13.22 9.19
C LYS A 148 -6.84 -12.91 10.62
N GLU A 149 -6.13 -12.00 11.29
CA GLU A 149 -6.44 -11.63 12.67
C GLU A 149 -7.84 -11.01 12.76
N VAL A 150 -8.14 -10.03 11.92
CA VAL A 150 -9.44 -9.34 11.88
C VAL A 150 -10.57 -10.32 11.57
N VAL A 151 -10.41 -11.17 10.55
CA VAL A 151 -11.46 -12.15 10.18
C VAL A 151 -11.67 -13.15 11.31
N THR A 152 -10.60 -13.70 11.88
CA THR A 152 -10.71 -14.66 12.99
C THR A 152 -11.41 -14.05 14.19
N LYS A 153 -11.13 -12.79 14.50
CA LYS A 153 -11.65 -12.10 15.69
C LYS A 153 -13.09 -11.62 15.55
N TYR A 154 -13.42 -11.05 14.39
CA TYR A 154 -14.70 -10.34 14.20
C TYR A 154 -15.68 -11.04 13.27
N PHE A 155 -15.19 -11.98 12.46
CA PHE A 155 -15.99 -12.70 11.45
C PHE A 155 -15.67 -14.21 11.43
N PRO A 156 -15.69 -14.91 12.58
CA PRO A 156 -15.22 -16.29 12.67
C PRO A 156 -15.97 -17.27 11.76
N ASP A 157 -17.20 -16.95 11.38
CA ASP A 157 -18.04 -17.78 10.50
C ASP A 157 -17.82 -17.45 9.00
N LEU A 158 -16.96 -16.50 8.66
CA LEU A 158 -16.68 -16.10 7.29
C LEU A 158 -15.42 -16.82 6.77
N PRO A 159 -15.54 -17.77 5.84
CA PRO A 159 -14.37 -18.38 5.21
C PRO A 159 -13.52 -17.31 4.50
N LEU A 160 -12.23 -17.28 4.85
CA LEU A 160 -11.23 -16.40 4.22
C LEU A 160 -10.34 -17.22 3.30
N GLU A 161 -10.25 -16.81 2.05
CA GLU A 161 -9.33 -17.36 1.05
C GLU A 161 -8.25 -16.31 0.73
N LEU A 162 -6.99 -16.66 0.90
CA LEU A 162 -5.86 -15.80 0.61
C LEU A 162 -5.26 -16.20 -0.73
N LEU A 163 -5.40 -15.30 -1.71
CA LEU A 163 -4.88 -15.49 -3.06
C LEU A 163 -3.56 -14.71 -3.19
N SER A 164 -2.47 -15.43 -3.37
CA SER A 164 -1.13 -14.84 -3.35
C SER A 164 -0.26 -15.35 -4.47
N THR A 165 0.62 -14.48 -5.01
CA THR A 165 1.64 -14.84 -6.00
C THR A 165 2.65 -15.89 -5.52
N THR A 166 2.71 -16.15 -4.21
CA THR A 166 3.48 -17.31 -3.69
C THR A 166 2.87 -18.65 -4.02
N GLN A 167 1.57 -18.71 -4.35
CA GLN A 167 0.80 -19.94 -4.55
C GLN A 167 0.17 -20.04 -5.94
N LEU A 168 -0.10 -18.90 -6.56
CA LEU A 168 -0.84 -18.82 -7.83
C LEU A 168 -0.06 -18.01 -8.84
N SER A 169 -0.04 -18.47 -10.10
CA SER A 169 0.27 -17.61 -11.23
C SER A 169 -0.90 -16.67 -11.54
N THR A 170 -0.67 -15.68 -12.38
CA THR A 170 -1.74 -14.76 -12.82
C THR A 170 -2.88 -15.52 -13.48
N GLU A 171 -2.60 -16.50 -14.36
CA GLU A 171 -3.63 -17.31 -15.01
C GLU A 171 -4.44 -18.13 -13.99
N ALA A 172 -3.78 -18.74 -13.02
CA ALA A 172 -4.46 -19.52 -11.98
C ALA A 172 -5.33 -18.62 -11.08
N LEU A 173 -4.90 -17.37 -10.82
CA LEU A 173 -5.72 -16.38 -10.14
C LEU A 173 -6.99 -16.08 -10.95
N LEU A 174 -6.85 -15.78 -12.25
CA LEU A 174 -7.99 -15.47 -13.12
C LEU A 174 -9.00 -16.61 -13.21
N ASP A 175 -8.53 -17.85 -13.34
CA ASP A 175 -9.36 -19.04 -13.34
C ASP A 175 -10.12 -19.20 -12.00
N THR A 176 -9.43 -18.96 -10.88
CA THR A 176 -10.02 -18.99 -9.55
C THR A 176 -11.13 -17.95 -9.41
N LEU A 177 -10.86 -16.70 -9.80
CA LEU A 177 -11.82 -15.59 -9.73
C LEU A 177 -13.05 -15.84 -10.63
N HIS A 178 -12.83 -16.36 -11.83
CA HIS A 178 -13.92 -16.72 -12.75
C HIS A 178 -14.85 -17.81 -12.17
N SER A 179 -14.32 -18.69 -11.33
CA SER A 179 -15.11 -19.74 -10.66
C SER A 179 -15.99 -19.24 -9.53
N TYR A 180 -15.77 -18.02 -9.04
CA TYR A 180 -16.53 -17.45 -7.93
C TYR A 180 -17.97 -17.10 -8.33
N LYS A 181 -18.81 -16.94 -7.32
CA LYS A 181 -20.19 -16.45 -7.47
C LYS A 181 -20.28 -15.01 -6.99
N SER A 182 -21.29 -14.31 -7.42
CA SER A 182 -21.57 -12.91 -7.04
C SER A 182 -21.74 -12.67 -5.53
N ASN A 183 -21.86 -13.73 -4.72
CA ASN A 183 -21.90 -13.65 -3.25
C ASN A 183 -20.52 -13.86 -2.59
N THR A 184 -19.44 -13.59 -3.32
CA THR A 184 -18.06 -13.57 -2.79
C THR A 184 -17.64 -12.12 -2.58
N GLY A 185 -17.21 -11.75 -1.38
CA GLY A 185 -16.52 -10.49 -1.14
C GLY A 185 -15.08 -10.62 -1.64
N ILE A 186 -14.60 -9.66 -2.42
CA ILE A 186 -13.23 -9.70 -2.93
C ILE A 186 -12.54 -8.39 -2.58
N ILE A 187 -11.45 -8.48 -1.83
CA ILE A 187 -10.59 -7.34 -1.51
C ILE A 187 -9.29 -7.49 -2.30
N TYR A 188 -9.00 -6.52 -3.16
CA TYR A 188 -7.75 -6.39 -3.87
C TYR A 188 -6.80 -5.49 -3.08
N TYR A 189 -5.59 -5.96 -2.83
CA TYR A 189 -4.54 -5.18 -2.20
C TYR A 189 -3.40 -4.88 -3.18
N SER A 190 -2.88 -5.92 -3.82
CA SER A 190 -1.80 -5.80 -4.81
C SER A 190 -1.63 -7.12 -5.57
N TRP A 191 -1.10 -7.05 -6.78
CA TRP A 191 -0.70 -8.22 -7.54
C TRP A 191 0.54 -7.91 -8.34
N PHE A 192 1.66 -8.51 -7.97
CA PHE A 192 2.94 -8.37 -8.64
C PHE A 192 3.61 -9.74 -8.67
N GLU A 193 3.89 -10.24 -9.85
CA GLU A 193 4.55 -11.53 -10.06
C GLU A 193 6.03 -11.29 -10.43
N SER A 194 6.93 -11.57 -9.49
CA SER A 194 8.37 -11.26 -9.62
C SER A 194 9.19 -12.30 -10.38
N HIS A 195 8.59 -13.42 -10.77
CA HIS A 195 9.34 -14.61 -11.18
C HIS A 195 9.63 -14.70 -12.67
N ASN A 196 9.12 -13.82 -13.51
CA ASN A 196 9.38 -13.82 -14.95
C ASN A 196 10.41 -12.75 -15.33
N LYS A 197 11.68 -13.14 -15.34
CA LYS A 197 12.79 -12.28 -15.85
C LYS A 197 12.66 -11.89 -17.31
N ASP A 198 11.85 -12.60 -18.09
CA ASP A 198 11.68 -12.40 -19.53
C ASP A 198 10.36 -11.72 -19.91
N ASP A 199 9.39 -11.61 -19.00
CA ASP A 199 8.13 -10.96 -19.28
C ASP A 199 8.17 -9.51 -18.86
N ASN A 200 8.09 -8.66 -19.87
CA ASN A 200 7.88 -7.25 -19.76
C ASN A 200 6.80 -6.93 -18.72
N ASN A 201 7.09 -5.99 -17.82
CA ASN A 201 6.19 -5.40 -16.83
C ASN A 201 4.92 -4.76 -17.43
N TYR A 202 4.49 -5.16 -18.63
CA TYR A 202 3.31 -4.63 -19.31
C TYR A 202 2.00 -4.91 -18.62
N LEU A 203 1.97 -5.93 -17.75
CA LEU A 203 0.75 -6.28 -17.02
C LEU A 203 0.54 -5.46 -15.76
N PHE A 204 1.57 -4.76 -15.27
CA PHE A 204 1.45 -4.07 -13.99
C PHE A 204 0.41 -2.94 -14.01
N ASP A 205 0.37 -2.15 -15.07
CA ASP A 205 -0.58 -1.03 -15.20
C ASP A 205 -2.00 -1.49 -15.57
N HIS A 206 -2.16 -2.72 -16.11
CA HIS A 206 -3.44 -3.24 -16.59
C HIS A 206 -3.94 -4.47 -15.82
N ILE A 207 -3.14 -5.03 -14.90
CA ILE A 207 -3.52 -6.25 -14.18
C ILE A 207 -4.80 -6.05 -13.36
N GLN A 208 -5.02 -4.88 -12.82
CA GLN A 208 -6.21 -4.54 -12.06
C GLN A 208 -7.47 -4.62 -12.93
N ASP A 209 -7.41 -4.06 -14.14
CA ASP A 209 -8.52 -4.11 -15.10
C ASP A 209 -8.79 -5.54 -15.56
N VAL A 210 -7.72 -6.32 -15.80
CA VAL A 210 -7.86 -7.73 -16.15
C VAL A 210 -8.53 -8.50 -15.02
N ILE A 211 -8.07 -8.36 -13.78
CA ILE A 211 -8.65 -9.02 -12.61
C ILE A 211 -10.13 -8.62 -12.44
N SER A 212 -10.45 -7.34 -12.57
CA SER A 212 -11.82 -6.84 -12.48
C SER A 212 -12.74 -7.49 -13.52
N ASN A 213 -12.28 -7.61 -14.76
CA ASN A 213 -13.08 -8.21 -15.85
C ASN A 213 -13.30 -9.72 -15.72
N PHE A 214 -12.48 -10.42 -14.93
CA PHE A 214 -12.56 -11.88 -14.72
C PHE A 214 -13.37 -12.28 -13.50
N THR A 215 -13.86 -11.33 -12.70
CA THR A 215 -14.61 -11.65 -11.48
C THR A 215 -16.10 -11.31 -11.61
N PRO A 216 -17.02 -12.21 -11.17
CA PRO A 216 -18.47 -11.92 -11.13
C PRO A 216 -18.88 -11.01 -9.95
N SER A 217 -17.96 -10.69 -9.05
CA SER A 217 -18.17 -9.83 -7.88
C SER A 217 -17.32 -8.57 -7.98
N PRO A 218 -17.81 -7.43 -7.44
CA PRO A 218 -17.02 -6.20 -7.44
C PRO A 218 -15.76 -6.34 -6.60
N LEU A 219 -14.69 -5.68 -7.05
CA LEU A 219 -13.43 -5.58 -6.30
C LEU A 219 -13.47 -4.43 -5.30
N PHE A 220 -13.10 -4.71 -4.06
CA PHE A 220 -12.96 -3.69 -3.01
C PHE A 220 -11.49 -3.44 -2.66
N LEU A 221 -11.21 -2.30 -2.03
CA LEU A 221 -9.88 -1.81 -1.70
C LEU A 221 -9.71 -1.59 -0.19
N LEU A 222 -8.46 -1.64 0.27
CA LEU A 222 -8.06 -1.22 1.62
C LEU A 222 -7.38 0.15 1.65
N SER A 223 -7.02 0.69 0.50
CA SER A 223 -6.32 1.97 0.35
C SER A 223 -6.91 2.79 -0.79
N SER A 224 -6.55 4.07 -0.83
CA SER A 224 -6.99 4.97 -1.88
C SER A 224 -6.33 4.63 -3.20
N GLU A 225 -7.16 4.25 -4.17
CA GLU A 225 -6.82 4.07 -5.58
C GLU A 225 -7.69 4.99 -6.44
N ASP A 226 -7.36 5.11 -7.70
CA ASP A 226 -8.18 5.88 -8.64
C ASP A 226 -9.46 5.09 -8.98
N LEU A 227 -10.59 5.58 -8.49
CA LEU A 227 -11.90 5.00 -8.77
C LEU A 227 -12.52 5.54 -10.08
N SER A 228 -11.90 6.51 -10.75
CA SER A 228 -12.48 7.16 -11.93
C SER A 228 -12.51 6.24 -13.17
N ASN A 229 -11.67 5.22 -13.20
CA ASN A 229 -11.61 4.23 -14.29
C ASN A 229 -12.63 3.09 -14.16
N ASN A 230 -13.46 3.08 -13.09
CA ASN A 230 -14.49 2.06 -12.84
C ASN A 230 -13.96 0.62 -12.67
N THR A 231 -12.70 0.44 -12.27
CA THR A 231 -12.12 -0.88 -11.99
C THR A 231 -12.55 -1.43 -10.63
N PHE A 232 -12.69 -0.54 -9.64
CA PHE A 232 -12.97 -0.91 -8.25
C PHE A 232 -14.31 -0.37 -7.77
N ALA A 233 -15.00 -1.17 -6.95
CA ALA A 233 -16.23 -0.74 -6.27
C ALA A 233 -15.96 0.28 -5.16
N GLY A 234 -14.75 0.33 -4.63
CA GLY A 234 -14.37 1.20 -3.53
C GLY A 234 -13.93 0.45 -2.28
N GLY A 235 -14.08 1.08 -1.12
CA GLY A 235 -13.68 0.50 0.16
C GLY A 235 -13.87 1.48 1.31
N TYR A 236 -13.36 1.11 2.50
CA TYR A 236 -13.34 2.01 3.65
C TYR A 236 -11.89 2.34 3.99
N TYR A 237 -11.47 3.57 3.70
CA TYR A 237 -10.07 3.97 3.82
C TYR A 237 -9.89 5.49 3.97
N VAL A 238 -8.66 5.93 4.18
CA VAL A 238 -8.27 7.34 4.12
C VAL A 238 -7.98 7.72 2.67
N SER A 239 -8.62 8.79 2.17
CA SER A 239 -8.33 9.29 0.82
C SER A 239 -6.90 9.83 0.69
N ALA A 240 -6.34 9.77 -0.51
CA ALA A 240 -5.02 10.31 -0.82
C ALA A 240 -4.93 11.81 -0.47
N GLU A 241 -6.02 12.58 -0.70
CA GLU A 241 -6.09 13.99 -0.33
C GLU A 241 -5.98 14.20 1.17
N SER A 242 -6.78 13.47 1.97
CA SER A 242 -6.78 13.58 3.43
C SER A 242 -5.44 13.15 4.04
N PHE A 243 -4.83 12.08 3.50
CA PHE A 243 -3.50 11.63 3.89
C PHE A 243 -2.43 12.66 3.51
N GLY A 244 -2.52 13.23 2.30
CA GLY A 244 -1.63 14.27 1.82
C GLY A 244 -1.67 15.55 2.67
N GLN A 245 -2.84 15.93 3.19
CA GLN A 245 -2.96 17.06 4.13
C GLN A 245 -2.18 16.81 5.42
N SER A 246 -2.30 15.60 6.01
CA SER A 246 -1.51 15.24 7.19
C SER A 246 0.00 15.24 6.91
N LEU A 247 0.42 14.78 5.73
CA LEU A 247 1.82 14.87 5.30
C LEU A 247 2.29 16.33 5.19
N LEU A 248 1.48 17.20 4.60
CA LEU A 248 1.82 18.62 4.45
C LEU A 248 1.97 19.32 5.81
N GLU A 249 1.16 19.00 6.81
CA GLU A 249 1.30 19.52 8.17
C GLU A 249 2.67 19.18 8.78
N ILE A 250 3.11 17.93 8.62
CA ILE A 250 4.45 17.48 9.07
C ILE A 250 5.55 18.23 8.32
N LEU A 251 5.42 18.34 6.99
CA LEU A 251 6.42 19.04 6.16
C LEU A 251 6.51 20.53 6.50
N TYR A 252 5.40 21.19 6.82
CA TYR A 252 5.43 22.59 7.23
C TYR A 252 6.18 22.79 8.55
N ARG A 253 5.99 21.91 9.53
CA ARG A 253 6.76 21.92 10.79
C ARG A 253 8.25 21.78 10.54
N ILE A 254 8.64 20.85 9.66
CA ILE A 254 10.04 20.63 9.25
C ILE A 254 10.62 21.88 8.56
N LEU A 255 9.89 22.45 7.62
CA LEU A 255 10.33 23.65 6.89
C LEU A 255 10.39 24.90 7.78
N ASP A 256 9.62 24.93 8.86
CA ASP A 256 9.68 25.97 9.91
C ASP A 256 10.83 25.73 10.93
N GLY A 257 11.65 24.69 10.72
CA GLY A 257 12.88 24.41 11.48
C GLY A 257 12.76 23.32 12.55
N GLU A 258 11.61 22.65 12.67
CA GLU A 258 11.46 21.55 13.62
C GLU A 258 12.21 20.30 13.11
N GLN A 259 12.95 19.64 14.00
CA GLN A 259 13.63 18.39 13.66
C GLN A 259 12.61 17.28 13.48
N ALA A 260 12.68 16.52 12.39
CA ALA A 260 11.74 15.41 12.13
C ALA A 260 11.68 14.41 13.30
N ARG A 261 12.83 14.12 13.94
CA ARG A 261 12.91 13.23 15.12
C ARG A 261 12.09 13.68 16.33
N ASN A 262 11.73 14.97 16.41
CA ASN A 262 10.92 15.53 17.50
C ASN A 262 9.43 15.53 17.19
N ILE A 263 9.06 15.26 15.93
CA ILE A 263 7.67 15.13 15.51
C ILE A 263 7.19 13.72 15.85
N PRO A 264 6.18 13.56 16.69
CA PRO A 264 5.66 12.23 17.03
C PRO A 264 5.18 11.48 15.80
N GLU A 265 5.39 10.16 15.81
CA GLU A 265 4.76 9.27 14.84
C GLU A 265 3.24 9.41 14.90
N THR A 266 2.58 9.54 13.75
CA THR A 266 1.14 9.74 13.65
C THR A 266 0.53 8.86 12.56
N THR A 267 -0.77 8.61 12.69
CA THR A 267 -1.58 8.01 11.61
C THR A 267 -2.24 9.14 10.83
N GLY A 268 -2.14 9.12 9.51
CA GLY A 268 -2.59 10.21 8.66
C GLY A 268 -4.03 10.10 8.21
N GLY A 269 -4.70 11.25 8.10
CA GLY A 269 -5.97 11.43 7.41
C GLY A 269 -7.21 10.99 8.20
N LYS A 270 -8.36 11.32 7.60
CA LYS A 270 -9.68 10.91 8.08
C LYS A 270 -10.24 9.86 7.13
N GLU A 271 -10.70 8.78 7.70
CA GLU A 271 -11.30 7.67 6.98
C GLU A 271 -12.75 7.94 6.55
N ASN A 272 -13.17 7.29 5.49
CA ASN A 272 -14.57 7.22 5.05
C ASN A 272 -14.78 6.02 4.11
N ALA A 273 -16.04 5.67 3.86
CA ALA A 273 -16.41 4.82 2.75
C ALA A 273 -16.35 5.61 1.43
N TYR A 274 -15.61 5.11 0.45
CA TYR A 274 -15.53 5.63 -0.92
C TYR A 274 -16.05 4.57 -1.86
N LEU A 275 -16.99 4.91 -2.72
CA LEU A 275 -17.68 3.96 -3.59
C LEU A 275 -17.77 4.51 -5.02
N CYS A 276 -17.50 3.64 -5.99
CA CYS A 276 -17.68 3.92 -7.40
C CYS A 276 -19.12 3.57 -7.83
N TYR A 277 -19.92 4.58 -8.13
CA TYR A 277 -21.36 4.39 -8.44
C TYR A 277 -21.58 3.48 -9.64
N PRO A 278 -20.92 3.65 -10.81
CA PRO A 278 -21.10 2.77 -11.97
C PRO A 278 -20.81 1.30 -11.71
N VAL A 279 -19.75 1.00 -10.94
CA VAL A 279 -19.37 -0.39 -10.61
C VAL A 279 -20.45 -1.06 -9.75
N LEU A 280 -21.05 -0.33 -8.81
CA LEU A 280 -22.14 -0.87 -8.01
C LEU A 280 -23.37 -1.16 -8.85
N GLU A 281 -23.69 -0.30 -9.83
CA GLU A 281 -24.80 -0.53 -10.77
C GLU A 281 -24.54 -1.71 -11.70
N GLU A 282 -23.33 -1.83 -12.27
CA GLU A 282 -22.93 -2.93 -13.14
C GLU A 282 -23.09 -4.29 -12.45
N HIS A 283 -22.71 -4.36 -11.17
CA HIS A 283 -22.89 -5.57 -10.37
C HIS A 283 -24.31 -5.72 -9.78
N ASN A 284 -25.26 -4.91 -10.22
CA ASN A 284 -26.68 -4.96 -9.80
C ASN A 284 -26.87 -4.85 -8.27
N ILE A 285 -26.03 -4.08 -7.58
CA ILE A 285 -26.17 -3.82 -6.15
C ILE A 285 -27.25 -2.76 -5.97
N PRO A 286 -28.38 -3.07 -5.26
CA PRO A 286 -29.48 -2.12 -5.14
C PRO A 286 -29.08 -0.88 -4.32
N SER A 287 -29.48 0.30 -4.77
CA SER A 287 -29.13 1.59 -4.15
C SER A 287 -29.59 1.74 -2.68
N TYR A 288 -30.65 1.01 -2.27
CA TYR A 288 -31.08 1.03 -0.87
C TYR A 288 -30.06 0.40 0.11
N ARG A 289 -29.06 -0.33 -0.40
CA ARG A 289 -27.95 -0.89 0.38
C ARG A 289 -26.77 0.08 0.53
N TYR A 290 -26.79 1.17 -0.22
CA TYR A 290 -25.68 2.12 -0.24
C TYR A 290 -25.59 2.89 1.09
N PRO A 291 -24.41 2.98 1.73
CA PRO A 291 -24.25 3.78 2.95
C PRO A 291 -24.53 5.26 2.68
N LYS A 292 -25.35 5.89 3.51
CA LYS A 292 -25.71 7.31 3.35
C LYS A 292 -24.53 8.26 3.57
N ALA A 293 -23.54 7.85 4.36
CA ALA A 293 -22.36 8.65 4.70
C ALA A 293 -21.17 8.42 3.77
N ALA A 294 -21.29 7.53 2.77
CA ALA A 294 -20.21 7.28 1.82
C ALA A 294 -20.03 8.45 0.84
N VAL A 295 -18.80 8.60 0.35
CA VAL A 295 -18.47 9.46 -0.78
C VAL A 295 -18.61 8.64 -2.06
N TYR A 296 -19.43 9.15 -3.00
CA TYR A 296 -19.66 8.48 -4.27
C TYR A 296 -18.87 9.17 -5.38
N ILE A 297 -18.16 8.34 -6.15
CA ILE A 297 -17.36 8.76 -7.30
C ILE A 297 -18.14 8.40 -8.58
N ASN A 298 -18.06 9.25 -9.59
CA ASN A 298 -18.68 9.06 -10.90
C ASN A 298 -20.22 8.95 -10.84
N GLN A 299 -20.86 9.68 -9.92
CA GLN A 299 -22.31 9.76 -9.78
C GLN A 299 -22.94 10.68 -10.82
#